data_55c1ade6d6b71890efde53b3b9783d08
#
_entry.id   55c1ade6d6b71890efde53b3b9783d08
#
_cell.length_a   1.000
_cell.length_b   1.000
_cell.length_c   1.000
_cell.angle_alpha   90.00
_cell.angle_beta   90.00
_cell.angle_gamma   90.00
#
_symmetry.space_group_name_H-M   'P 1'
#
loop_
_entity.id
_entity.type
_entity.pdbx_description
1 polymer ?
#
loop_
_entity_poly.entity_id
_entity_poly.type
_entity_poly.pdbx_seq_one_letter_code
_entity_poly.pdbx_strand_id
1 'polypeptide(L)'
;MDVAVFHPGTQHSWQTATALQDLDCLAFYATSIFYKPDRWPYRGARYLPPTLRRRVEAEWRRFDHSALDPSLVQTHGLHEWLERAASRARLRSVAQWLDQRGNRQFARSLEQEIRSSRPFALWGFNNCALEGFQAARQEGRFTILDRTLGDWRRYHQLMAPLRETHAEWFLEGDPSGPPHVVARDDAEYDAADLIVCGSRICADTILAHSPVEGLERKLRVLPYCFDQDLFGNVPPPAPVDRAGPVRFLFVGYAGIRKGIQHVLEAIEQLPSEDAELTIVGQLGIPRKVFARFEDRVTFLPSVPRAEIPAIMARHHALVFPSYFEGSALSLLEGLASGLALIQTPEAGNGVTEETGILLDRPDTELTLAAMRALIDDRDRLDHYRASAQAEAQNYTFARYRENIAALLDGELPD
;
A
#
# COMPACT_ATOMS: atom_id res chain seq x y z
N MET A 1 18.20 -18.68 7.86
CA MET A 1 16.99 -19.15 8.60
C MET A 1 15.83 -19.18 7.62
N ASP A 2 15.10 -20.31 7.51
CA ASP A 2 13.91 -20.36 6.66
C ASP A 2 12.79 -19.49 7.24
N VAL A 3 11.99 -18.87 6.38
CA VAL A 3 10.90 -17.98 6.76
C VAL A 3 9.62 -18.39 6.03
N ALA A 4 8.54 -18.56 6.75
CA ALA A 4 7.19 -18.73 6.20
C ALA A 4 6.48 -17.38 6.19
N VAL A 5 5.98 -16.97 5.03
CA VAL A 5 5.20 -15.73 4.88
C VAL A 5 3.73 -16.06 4.81
N PHE A 6 2.87 -15.32 5.50
CA PHE A 6 1.44 -15.52 5.41
C PHE A 6 0.65 -14.22 5.40
N HIS A 7 -0.31 -14.13 4.50
CA HIS A 7 -1.29 -13.04 4.41
C HIS A 7 -2.53 -13.52 3.63
N PRO A 8 -3.75 -13.39 4.14
CA PRO A 8 -4.96 -13.84 3.43
C PRO A 8 -5.29 -12.98 2.20
N GLY A 9 -4.82 -11.74 2.12
CA GLY A 9 -5.07 -10.82 1.01
C GLY A 9 -3.90 -10.68 0.04
N THR A 10 -3.92 -9.60 -0.74
CA THR A 10 -2.95 -9.32 -1.83
C THR A 10 -2.07 -8.10 -1.57
N GLN A 11 -1.78 -7.77 -0.31
CA GLN A 11 -0.81 -6.71 -0.01
C GLN A 11 0.57 -7.05 -0.61
N HIS A 12 1.61 -6.28 -0.30
CA HIS A 12 2.97 -6.53 -0.77
C HIS A 12 3.61 -7.83 -0.24
N SER A 13 2.87 -8.67 0.49
CA SER A 13 3.33 -9.97 1.02
C SER A 13 3.92 -10.92 -0.03
N TRP A 14 3.48 -10.83 -1.28
CA TRP A 14 4.05 -11.58 -2.38
C TRP A 14 5.47 -11.09 -2.73
N GLN A 15 5.76 -9.78 -2.60
CA GLN A 15 7.11 -9.24 -2.80
C GLN A 15 8.07 -9.73 -1.72
N THR A 16 7.62 -9.75 -0.46
CA THR A 16 8.37 -10.34 0.66
C THR A 16 8.67 -11.82 0.40
N ALA A 17 7.64 -12.58 -0.01
CA ALA A 17 7.81 -14.00 -0.32
C ALA A 17 8.76 -14.23 -1.50
N THR A 18 8.67 -13.40 -2.58
CA THR A 18 9.59 -13.47 -3.72
C THR A 18 11.03 -13.16 -3.31
N ALA A 19 11.24 -12.12 -2.48
CA ALA A 19 12.56 -11.78 -1.98
C ALA A 19 13.19 -12.90 -1.15
N LEU A 20 12.40 -13.54 -0.29
CA LEU A 20 12.85 -14.69 0.50
C LEU A 20 13.11 -15.93 -0.36
N GLN A 21 12.34 -16.15 -1.42
CA GLN A 21 12.59 -17.20 -2.40
C GLN A 21 13.92 -16.98 -3.13
N ASP A 22 14.17 -15.75 -3.58
CA ASP A 22 15.44 -15.39 -4.26
C ASP A 22 16.66 -15.49 -3.34
N LEU A 23 16.46 -15.45 -2.03
CA LEU A 23 17.47 -15.66 -1.01
C LEU A 23 17.58 -17.13 -0.54
N ASP A 24 16.89 -18.06 -1.22
CA ASP A 24 16.83 -19.48 -0.87
C ASP A 24 16.38 -19.76 0.59
N CYS A 25 15.61 -18.85 1.18
CA CYS A 25 15.14 -18.98 2.56
C CYS A 25 13.60 -18.95 2.73
N LEU A 26 12.82 -19.01 1.63
CA LEU A 26 11.37 -19.12 1.72
C LEU A 26 10.97 -20.55 2.09
N ALA A 27 10.39 -20.73 3.30
CA ALA A 27 9.80 -22.01 3.69
C ALA A 27 8.54 -22.33 2.90
N PHE A 28 7.58 -21.39 2.91
CA PHE A 28 6.37 -21.38 2.09
C PHE A 28 5.71 -19.99 2.15
N TYR A 29 4.85 -19.72 1.18
CA TYR A 29 3.96 -18.54 1.20
C TYR A 29 2.51 -19.00 1.31
N ALA A 30 1.82 -18.66 2.39
CA ALA A 30 0.42 -18.96 2.61
C ALA A 30 -0.47 -17.76 2.29
N THR A 31 -1.41 -17.91 1.36
CA THR A 31 -2.36 -16.87 0.97
C THR A 31 -3.71 -17.45 0.61
N SER A 32 -4.77 -16.63 0.63
CA SER A 32 -6.10 -17.10 0.24
C SER A 32 -6.19 -17.35 -1.26
N ILE A 33 -5.67 -16.46 -2.09
CA ILE A 33 -5.75 -16.54 -3.54
C ILE A 33 -4.37 -16.41 -4.18
N PHE A 34 -4.04 -17.37 -5.04
CA PHE A 34 -2.91 -17.33 -5.93
C PHE A 34 -3.30 -17.97 -7.26
N TYR A 35 -3.08 -17.29 -8.38
CA TYR A 35 -3.47 -17.79 -9.69
C TYR A 35 -2.57 -18.95 -10.13
N LYS A 36 -3.15 -20.14 -10.26
CA LYS A 36 -2.48 -21.36 -10.75
C LYS A 36 -3.29 -21.89 -11.94
N PRO A 37 -2.98 -21.49 -13.19
CA PRO A 37 -3.80 -21.75 -14.37
C PRO A 37 -4.10 -23.25 -14.60
N ASP A 38 -3.19 -24.13 -14.19
CA ASP A 38 -3.30 -25.58 -14.34
C ASP A 38 -4.08 -26.28 -13.21
N ARG A 39 -4.45 -25.56 -12.14
CA ARG A 39 -5.21 -26.10 -11.01
C ARG A 39 -6.66 -25.62 -10.98
N TRP A 40 -7.53 -26.42 -10.36
CA TRP A 40 -8.88 -25.97 -10.06
C TRP A 40 -8.87 -24.88 -8.95
N PRO A 41 -9.73 -23.82 -9.05
CA PRO A 41 -10.82 -23.65 -10.04
C PRO A 41 -10.39 -23.03 -11.38
N TYR A 42 -9.16 -22.51 -11.52
CA TYR A 42 -8.68 -21.71 -12.67
C TYR A 42 -8.71 -22.51 -13.99
N ARG A 43 -8.32 -23.77 -13.95
CA ARG A 43 -8.42 -24.70 -15.08
C ARG A 43 -9.83 -24.78 -15.68
N GLY A 44 -10.88 -24.47 -14.89
CA GLY A 44 -12.26 -24.42 -15.35
C GLY A 44 -12.55 -23.34 -16.39
N ALA A 45 -11.75 -22.25 -16.46
CA ALA A 45 -11.96 -21.17 -17.40
C ALA A 45 -11.97 -21.62 -18.86
N ARG A 46 -11.23 -22.68 -19.20
CA ARG A 46 -11.19 -23.24 -20.56
C ARG A 46 -12.54 -23.73 -21.09
N TYR A 47 -13.48 -24.02 -20.18
CA TYR A 47 -14.83 -24.46 -20.54
C TYR A 47 -15.84 -23.32 -20.67
N LEU A 48 -15.43 -22.07 -20.39
CA LEU A 48 -16.27 -20.88 -20.51
C LEU A 48 -16.29 -20.36 -21.95
N PRO A 49 -17.39 -19.70 -22.38
CA PRO A 49 -17.43 -18.95 -23.63
C PRO A 49 -16.30 -17.93 -23.71
N PRO A 50 -15.72 -17.65 -24.92
CA PRO A 50 -14.51 -16.81 -25.06
C PRO A 50 -14.59 -15.44 -24.40
N THR A 51 -15.74 -14.77 -24.47
CA THR A 51 -15.98 -13.44 -23.87
C THR A 51 -15.96 -13.50 -22.35
N LEU A 52 -16.61 -14.50 -21.76
CA LEU A 52 -16.66 -14.71 -20.31
C LEU A 52 -15.28 -15.18 -19.80
N ARG A 53 -14.64 -16.07 -20.54
CA ARG A 53 -13.29 -16.57 -20.25
C ARG A 53 -12.30 -15.39 -20.12
N ARG A 54 -12.24 -14.48 -21.10
CA ARG A 54 -11.35 -13.31 -21.07
C ARG A 54 -11.59 -12.44 -19.82
N ARG A 55 -12.85 -12.21 -19.46
CA ARG A 55 -13.20 -11.42 -18.27
C ARG A 55 -12.72 -12.07 -16.97
N VAL A 56 -12.96 -13.37 -16.84
CA VAL A 56 -12.59 -14.15 -15.65
C VAL A 56 -11.07 -14.28 -15.54
N GLU A 57 -10.37 -14.59 -16.64
CA GLU A 57 -8.90 -14.68 -16.67
C GLU A 57 -8.26 -13.32 -16.37
N ALA A 58 -8.79 -12.21 -16.89
CA ALA A 58 -8.29 -10.87 -16.60
C ALA A 58 -8.38 -10.53 -15.10
N GLU A 59 -9.44 -11.00 -14.43
CA GLU A 59 -9.56 -10.83 -13.00
C GLU A 59 -8.61 -11.73 -12.21
N TRP A 60 -8.43 -12.97 -12.62
CA TRP A 60 -7.53 -13.92 -11.96
C TRP A 60 -6.07 -13.52 -12.10
N ARG A 61 -5.66 -12.93 -13.24
CA ARG A 61 -4.30 -12.41 -13.45
C ARG A 61 -3.88 -11.34 -12.44
N ARG A 62 -4.83 -10.73 -11.73
CA ARG A 62 -4.51 -9.80 -10.62
C ARG A 62 -3.84 -10.52 -9.43
N PHE A 63 -3.92 -11.85 -9.39
CA PHE A 63 -3.33 -12.72 -8.38
C PHE A 63 -2.22 -13.60 -8.98
N ASP A 64 -1.74 -13.23 -10.16
CA ASP A 64 -0.60 -13.85 -10.83
C ASP A 64 0.68 -13.15 -10.34
N HIS A 65 1.50 -13.92 -9.68
CA HIS A 65 2.83 -13.50 -9.23
C HIS A 65 3.82 -14.51 -9.81
N SER A 66 4.11 -14.37 -11.11
CA SER A 66 4.89 -15.32 -11.92
C SER A 66 6.33 -15.52 -11.43
N ALA A 67 6.85 -14.58 -10.63
CA ALA A 67 8.16 -14.70 -10.00
C ALA A 67 8.22 -15.73 -8.86
N LEU A 68 7.05 -16.08 -8.25
CA LEU A 68 6.97 -17.07 -7.18
C LEU A 68 6.80 -18.49 -7.73
N ASP A 69 7.61 -19.43 -7.23
CA ASP A 69 7.42 -20.85 -7.50
C ASP A 69 6.07 -21.32 -6.93
N PRO A 70 5.13 -21.77 -7.79
CA PRO A 70 3.83 -22.23 -7.32
C PRO A 70 3.88 -23.43 -6.34
N SER A 71 4.99 -24.16 -6.29
CA SER A 71 5.17 -25.29 -5.35
C SER A 71 5.38 -24.81 -3.91
N LEU A 72 5.94 -23.61 -3.73
CA LEU A 72 6.14 -22.97 -2.42
C LEU A 72 4.89 -22.22 -1.94
N VAL A 73 3.84 -22.09 -2.77
CA VAL A 73 2.65 -21.34 -2.42
C VAL A 73 1.54 -22.28 -1.94
N GLN A 74 1.06 -22.06 -0.73
CA GLN A 74 -0.10 -22.74 -0.14
C GLN A 74 -1.33 -21.84 -0.27
N THR A 75 -2.44 -22.36 -0.83
CA THR A 75 -3.66 -21.58 -1.04
C THR A 75 -4.86 -22.23 -0.38
N HIS A 76 -5.68 -21.42 0.28
CA HIS A 76 -6.91 -21.85 0.97
C HIS A 76 -8.16 -21.10 0.47
N GLY A 77 -8.14 -20.62 -0.76
CA GLY A 77 -9.01 -19.59 -1.31
C GLY A 77 -10.36 -20.01 -1.88
N LEU A 78 -10.86 -21.26 -1.69
CA LEU A 78 -12.19 -21.61 -2.19
C LEU A 78 -13.28 -20.72 -1.58
N HIS A 79 -13.21 -20.48 -0.27
CA HIS A 79 -14.17 -19.62 0.44
C HIS A 79 -14.08 -18.18 0.01
N GLU A 80 -12.89 -17.65 -0.24
CA GLU A 80 -12.64 -16.30 -0.74
C GLU A 80 -13.29 -16.07 -2.12
N TRP A 81 -13.16 -17.05 -3.04
CA TRP A 81 -13.82 -16.97 -4.34
C TRP A 81 -15.35 -16.99 -4.23
N LEU A 82 -15.88 -17.83 -3.33
CA LEU A 82 -17.32 -17.89 -3.07
C LEU A 82 -17.81 -16.60 -2.39
N GLU A 83 -17.03 -16.04 -1.48
CA GLU A 83 -17.30 -14.74 -0.84
C GLU A 83 -17.37 -13.62 -1.88
N ARG A 84 -16.38 -13.51 -2.75
CA ARG A 84 -16.37 -12.51 -3.84
C ARG A 84 -17.55 -12.66 -4.78
N ALA A 85 -17.94 -13.88 -5.11
CA ALA A 85 -19.13 -14.15 -5.91
C ALA A 85 -20.42 -13.72 -5.18
N ALA A 86 -20.54 -14.03 -3.88
CA ALA A 86 -21.67 -13.63 -3.05
C ALA A 86 -21.76 -12.11 -2.86
N SER A 87 -20.63 -11.44 -2.66
CA SER A 87 -20.53 -9.98 -2.57
C SER A 87 -20.98 -9.31 -3.87
N ARG A 88 -20.57 -9.81 -5.03
CA ARG A 88 -21.05 -9.32 -6.33
C ARG A 88 -22.55 -9.55 -6.54
N ALA A 89 -23.06 -10.66 -6.06
CA ALA A 89 -24.50 -10.95 -6.06
C ALA A 89 -25.29 -10.16 -5.01
N ARG A 90 -24.61 -9.25 -4.23
CA ARG A 90 -25.18 -8.46 -3.13
C ARG A 90 -25.75 -9.32 -1.98
N LEU A 91 -25.30 -10.54 -1.85
CA LEU A 91 -25.69 -11.49 -0.78
C LEU A 91 -24.81 -11.27 0.46
N ARG A 92 -24.95 -10.14 1.13
CA ARG A 92 -24.06 -9.67 2.20
C ARG A 92 -23.88 -10.69 3.33
N SER A 93 -24.96 -11.28 3.81
CA SER A 93 -24.90 -12.27 4.91
C SER A 93 -24.12 -13.53 4.53
N VAL A 94 -24.29 -14.01 3.28
CA VAL A 94 -23.58 -15.18 2.74
C VAL A 94 -22.09 -14.83 2.57
N ALA A 95 -21.78 -13.65 2.06
CA ALA A 95 -20.41 -13.18 1.91
C ALA A 95 -19.69 -13.11 3.25
N GLN A 96 -20.30 -12.51 4.28
CA GLN A 96 -19.74 -12.46 5.63
C GLN A 96 -19.53 -13.84 6.26
N TRP A 97 -20.49 -14.77 6.06
CA TRP A 97 -20.33 -16.14 6.55
C TRP A 97 -19.18 -16.88 5.86
N LEU A 98 -19.03 -16.72 4.54
CA LEU A 98 -17.94 -17.30 3.75
C LEU A 98 -16.59 -16.73 4.16
N ASP A 99 -16.49 -15.41 4.35
CA ASP A 99 -15.29 -14.74 4.83
C ASP A 99 -14.82 -15.30 6.18
N GLN A 100 -15.73 -15.34 7.16
CA GLN A 100 -15.41 -15.89 8.48
C GLN A 100 -15.00 -17.37 8.44
N ARG A 101 -15.60 -18.16 7.53
CA ARG A 101 -15.25 -19.57 7.37
C ARG A 101 -13.89 -19.73 6.68
N GLY A 102 -13.62 -18.92 5.67
CA GLY A 102 -12.33 -18.87 4.97
C GLY A 102 -11.18 -18.50 5.91
N ASN A 103 -11.36 -17.45 6.69
CA ASN A 103 -10.37 -17.00 7.67
C ASN A 103 -10.07 -18.07 8.74
N ARG A 104 -11.10 -18.78 9.25
CA ARG A 104 -10.90 -19.90 10.19
C ARG A 104 -10.15 -21.08 9.55
N GLN A 105 -10.44 -21.40 8.29
CA GLN A 105 -9.76 -22.49 7.59
C GLN A 105 -8.29 -22.12 7.32
N PHE A 106 -8.03 -20.90 6.91
CA PHE A 106 -6.68 -20.36 6.72
C PHE A 106 -5.87 -20.44 8.03
N ALA A 107 -6.43 -19.95 9.14
CA ALA A 107 -5.78 -20.00 10.44
C ALA A 107 -5.45 -21.44 10.89
N ARG A 108 -6.41 -22.38 10.70
CA ARG A 108 -6.18 -23.81 11.04
C ARG A 108 -5.08 -24.45 10.20
N SER A 109 -5.02 -24.14 8.92
CA SER A 109 -3.99 -24.68 8.05
C SER A 109 -2.61 -24.15 8.43
N LEU A 110 -2.51 -22.87 8.70
CA LEU A 110 -1.29 -22.25 9.19
C LEU A 110 -0.83 -22.86 10.53
N GLU A 111 -1.77 -23.11 11.45
CA GLU A 111 -1.48 -23.75 12.73
C GLU A 111 -0.90 -25.17 12.58
N GLN A 112 -1.37 -25.95 11.61
CA GLN A 112 -0.81 -27.29 11.31
C GLN A 112 0.66 -27.19 10.86
N GLU A 113 0.99 -26.24 10.00
CA GLU A 113 2.37 -26.00 9.56
C GLU A 113 3.25 -25.52 10.72
N ILE A 114 2.74 -24.60 11.54
CA ILE A 114 3.47 -24.09 12.73
C ILE A 114 3.83 -25.22 13.68
N ARG A 115 2.97 -26.21 13.88
CA ARG A 115 3.21 -27.38 14.74
C ARG A 115 4.04 -28.49 14.09
N SER A 116 4.42 -28.32 12.81
CA SER A 116 5.26 -29.28 12.12
C SER A 116 6.69 -29.28 12.69
N SER A 117 7.45 -30.34 12.44
CA SER A 117 8.85 -30.43 12.84
C SER A 117 9.81 -29.60 11.99
N ARG A 118 9.34 -29.01 10.88
CA ARG A 118 10.15 -28.17 10.00
C ARG A 118 10.48 -26.84 10.70
N PRO A 119 11.76 -26.47 10.87
CA PRO A 119 12.12 -25.19 11.48
C PRO A 119 11.90 -24.05 10.48
N PHE A 120 11.22 -22.98 10.90
CA PHE A 120 11.08 -21.71 10.17
C PHE A 120 10.65 -20.60 11.12
N ALA A 121 10.99 -19.35 10.77
CA ALA A 121 10.39 -18.14 11.35
C ALA A 121 9.08 -17.79 10.65
N LEU A 122 8.18 -17.12 11.34
CA LEU A 122 6.87 -16.77 10.81
C LEU A 122 6.78 -15.27 10.53
N TRP A 123 6.56 -14.88 9.27
CA TRP A 123 6.38 -13.49 8.86
C TRP A 123 4.90 -13.25 8.54
N GLY A 124 4.25 -12.47 9.38
CA GLY A 124 2.84 -12.12 9.26
C GLY A 124 2.63 -10.62 9.11
N PHE A 125 1.43 -10.24 8.70
CA PHE A 125 1.04 -8.85 8.49
C PHE A 125 0.01 -8.42 9.51
N ASN A 126 -0.03 -7.13 9.83
CA ASN A 126 -0.97 -6.58 10.81
C ASN A 126 -2.43 -6.95 10.51
N ASN A 127 -3.24 -7.07 11.54
CA ASN A 127 -4.63 -7.52 11.56
C ASN A 127 -4.88 -9.02 11.27
N CYS A 128 -3.87 -9.76 10.83
CA CYS A 128 -4.01 -11.20 10.56
C CYS A 128 -2.94 -12.08 11.22
N ALA A 129 -2.00 -11.47 11.97
CA ALA A 129 -0.84 -12.19 12.51
C ALA A 129 -1.08 -12.82 13.88
N LEU A 130 -1.95 -12.26 14.72
CA LEU A 130 -2.06 -12.58 16.15
C LEU A 130 -2.18 -14.08 16.46
N GLU A 131 -3.14 -14.77 15.86
CA GLU A 131 -3.40 -16.19 16.14
C GLU A 131 -2.22 -17.08 15.72
N GLY A 132 -1.63 -16.75 14.55
CA GLY A 132 -0.43 -17.43 14.05
C GLY A 132 0.77 -17.21 14.98
N PHE A 133 0.97 -15.99 15.47
CA PHE A 133 2.06 -15.66 16.38
C PHE A 133 1.91 -16.29 17.76
N GLN A 134 0.68 -16.35 18.27
CA GLN A 134 0.40 -17.06 19.53
C GLN A 134 0.72 -18.57 19.42
N ALA A 135 0.37 -19.21 18.30
CA ALA A 135 0.73 -20.60 18.04
C ALA A 135 2.24 -20.77 17.84
N ALA A 136 2.89 -19.87 17.09
CA ALA A 136 4.33 -19.89 16.85
C ALA A 136 5.13 -19.76 18.14
N ARG A 137 4.70 -18.87 19.05
CA ARG A 137 5.34 -18.68 20.38
C ARG A 137 5.26 -19.94 21.24
N GLN A 138 4.15 -20.70 21.19
CA GLN A 138 4.02 -21.99 21.89
C GLN A 138 5.01 -23.02 21.39
N GLU A 139 5.37 -22.97 20.11
CA GLU A 139 6.35 -23.87 19.47
C GLU A 139 7.78 -23.29 19.44
N GLY A 140 8.01 -22.15 20.11
CA GLY A 140 9.34 -21.52 20.19
C GLY A 140 9.85 -20.95 18.84
N ARG A 141 8.95 -20.59 17.93
CA ARG A 141 9.31 -20.03 16.62
C ARG A 141 9.47 -18.52 16.69
N PHE A 142 10.43 -18.00 15.96
CA PHE A 142 10.64 -16.56 15.78
C PHE A 142 9.55 -15.94 14.93
N THR A 143 9.07 -14.74 15.29
CA THR A 143 7.94 -14.08 14.64
C THR A 143 8.31 -12.67 14.17
N ILE A 144 7.94 -12.34 12.94
CA ILE A 144 8.18 -11.04 12.30
C ILE A 144 6.82 -10.45 11.90
N LEU A 145 6.47 -9.31 12.46
CA LEU A 145 5.25 -8.57 12.11
C LEU A 145 5.57 -7.49 11.08
N ASP A 146 4.92 -7.54 9.92
CA ASP A 146 4.95 -6.45 8.95
C ASP A 146 3.81 -5.47 9.24
N ARG A 147 4.17 -4.28 9.70
CA ARG A 147 3.23 -3.22 10.05
C ARG A 147 3.10 -2.24 8.91
N THR A 148 1.98 -2.28 8.22
CA THR A 148 1.75 -1.55 6.96
C THR A 148 1.16 -0.15 7.15
N LEU A 149 0.78 0.22 8.37
CA LEU A 149 0.16 1.50 8.71
C LEU A 149 0.63 1.94 10.10
N GLY A 150 0.66 3.22 10.38
CA GLY A 150 0.99 3.77 11.70
C GLY A 150 0.01 3.31 12.81
N ASP A 151 0.25 3.74 14.04
CA ASP A 151 -0.63 3.40 15.17
C ASP A 151 -2.01 4.07 15.06
N TRP A 152 -3.09 3.31 15.28
CA TRP A 152 -4.46 3.80 15.17
C TRP A 152 -4.80 4.89 16.19
N ARG A 153 -4.09 4.99 17.32
CA ARG A 153 -4.28 6.08 18.30
C ARG A 153 -3.86 7.41 17.68
N ARG A 154 -2.75 7.41 16.95
CA ARG A 154 -2.33 8.59 16.18
C ARG A 154 -3.36 8.97 15.12
N TYR A 155 -3.90 7.99 14.39
CA TYR A 155 -4.98 8.22 13.44
C TYR A 155 -6.19 8.92 14.11
N HIS A 156 -6.64 8.42 15.27
CA HIS A 156 -7.78 9.00 15.98
C HIS A 156 -7.50 10.45 16.42
N GLN A 157 -6.29 10.71 16.94
CA GLN A 157 -5.88 12.06 17.31
C GLN A 157 -5.91 13.04 16.15
N LEU A 158 -5.51 12.60 14.95
CA LEU A 158 -5.48 13.42 13.74
C LEU A 158 -6.87 13.61 13.15
N MET A 159 -7.69 12.55 13.11
CA MET A 159 -9.00 12.60 12.46
C MET A 159 -10.10 13.22 13.31
N ALA A 160 -10.01 13.21 14.66
CA ALA A 160 -11.04 13.77 15.52
C ALA A 160 -11.28 15.26 15.27
N PRO A 161 -10.28 16.16 15.29
CA PRO A 161 -10.49 17.57 14.96
C PRO A 161 -10.92 17.80 13.52
N LEU A 162 -10.47 16.98 12.58
CA LEU A 162 -10.90 17.07 11.18
C LEU A 162 -12.37 16.71 11.00
N ARG A 163 -12.92 15.79 11.79
CA ARG A 163 -14.36 15.48 11.78
C ARG A 163 -15.20 16.65 12.28
N GLU A 164 -14.69 17.47 13.18
CA GLU A 164 -15.37 18.68 13.68
C GLU A 164 -15.35 19.79 12.62
N THR A 165 -14.20 20.03 11.99
CA THR A 165 -14.00 21.14 11.04
C THR A 165 -14.41 20.83 9.61
N HIS A 166 -14.36 19.54 9.19
CA HIS A 166 -14.62 19.07 7.83
C HIS A 166 -15.67 17.95 7.79
N ALA A 167 -16.68 18.01 8.65
CA ALA A 167 -17.69 16.96 8.80
C ALA A 167 -18.34 16.53 7.47
N GLU A 168 -18.60 17.49 6.58
CA GLU A 168 -19.24 17.25 5.28
C GLU A 168 -18.38 16.41 4.31
N TRP A 169 -17.04 16.33 4.56
CA TRP A 169 -16.10 15.60 3.72
C TRP A 169 -15.98 14.12 4.09
N PHE A 170 -16.51 13.70 5.23
CA PHE A 170 -16.46 12.31 5.66
C PHE A 170 -17.64 11.51 5.12
N LEU A 171 -17.35 10.29 4.66
CA LEU A 171 -18.41 9.32 4.32
C LEU A 171 -19.10 8.84 5.60
N GLU A 172 -20.42 8.56 5.50
CA GLU A 172 -21.13 7.87 6.57
C GLU A 172 -20.53 6.49 6.81
N GLY A 173 -20.18 6.19 8.07
CA GLY A 173 -19.58 4.91 8.44
C GLY A 173 -18.11 4.75 8.02
N ASP A 174 -17.40 5.85 7.76
CA ASP A 174 -15.96 5.84 7.51
C ASP A 174 -15.23 5.10 8.64
N PRO A 175 -14.45 4.03 8.33
CA PRO A 175 -13.87 3.16 9.33
C PRO A 175 -12.77 3.91 10.09
N SER A 176 -13.08 4.27 11.32
CA SER A 176 -12.17 4.97 12.25
C SER A 176 -11.46 3.99 13.18
N GLY A 177 -10.90 2.90 12.68
CA GLY A 177 -10.19 1.91 13.50
C GLY A 177 -10.86 1.68 14.87
N PRO A 178 -11.84 0.77 14.98
CA PRO A 178 -12.59 0.61 16.23
C PRO A 178 -11.68 0.14 17.37
N PRO A 179 -12.04 0.36 18.66
CA PRO A 179 -11.19 0.04 19.82
C PRO A 179 -10.64 -1.39 19.84
N HIS A 180 -11.37 -2.37 19.31
CA HIS A 180 -10.91 -3.75 19.22
C HIS A 180 -9.75 -3.96 18.24
N VAL A 181 -9.63 -3.12 17.21
CA VAL A 181 -8.48 -3.14 16.28
C VAL A 181 -7.23 -2.62 16.97
N VAL A 182 -7.36 -1.56 17.78
CA VAL A 182 -6.24 -1.03 18.57
C VAL A 182 -5.72 -2.07 19.57
N ALA A 183 -6.62 -2.74 20.29
CA ALA A 183 -6.24 -3.79 21.24
C ALA A 183 -5.61 -5.00 20.54
N ARG A 184 -6.06 -5.33 19.32
CA ARG A 184 -5.45 -6.38 18.49
C ARG A 184 -4.04 -5.99 18.05
N ASP A 185 -3.82 -4.75 17.61
CA ASP A 185 -2.50 -4.26 17.24
C ASP A 185 -1.51 -4.39 18.41
N ASP A 186 -1.90 -3.98 19.62
CA ASP A 186 -1.04 -4.14 20.81
C ASP A 186 -0.70 -5.62 21.07
N ALA A 187 -1.70 -6.51 20.92
CA ALA A 187 -1.47 -7.93 21.10
C ALA A 187 -0.57 -8.52 20.02
N GLU A 188 -0.62 -8.03 18.76
CA GLU A 188 0.30 -8.40 17.69
C GLU A 188 1.72 -7.88 17.98
N TYR A 189 1.87 -6.64 18.48
CA TYR A 189 3.16 -6.08 18.88
C TYR A 189 3.80 -6.86 20.03
N ASP A 190 3.03 -7.25 21.05
CA ASP A 190 3.52 -8.08 22.15
C ASP A 190 3.98 -9.45 21.68
N ALA A 191 3.17 -10.09 20.81
CA ALA A 191 3.45 -11.43 20.31
C ALA A 191 4.59 -11.51 19.30
N ALA A 192 4.98 -10.41 18.65
CA ALA A 192 6.06 -10.35 17.69
C ALA A 192 7.44 -10.28 18.39
N ASP A 193 8.43 -10.99 17.85
CA ASP A 193 9.82 -10.84 18.23
C ASP A 193 10.48 -9.67 17.50
N LEU A 194 10.06 -9.42 16.25
CA LEU A 194 10.51 -8.33 15.40
C LEU A 194 9.30 -7.67 14.73
N ILE A 195 9.35 -6.34 14.56
CA ILE A 195 8.32 -5.56 13.88
C ILE A 195 8.99 -4.74 12.80
N VAL A 196 8.55 -4.91 11.54
CA VAL A 196 9.06 -4.13 10.41
C VAL A 196 8.02 -3.11 9.97
N CYS A 197 8.47 -1.89 9.68
CA CYS A 197 7.67 -0.77 9.20
C CYS A 197 8.24 -0.26 7.88
N GLY A 198 7.36 0.08 6.92
CA GLY A 198 7.77 0.59 5.61
C GLY A 198 8.43 1.96 5.65
N SER A 199 8.33 2.71 6.76
CA SER A 199 8.95 4.02 6.94
C SER A 199 9.24 4.33 8.40
N ARG A 200 10.14 5.28 8.64
CA ARG A 200 10.48 5.77 9.98
C ARG A 200 9.28 6.39 10.69
N ILE A 201 8.48 7.19 10.00
CA ILE A 201 7.30 7.82 10.58
C ILE A 201 6.26 6.77 11.06
N CYS A 202 6.13 5.65 10.35
CA CYS A 202 5.29 4.54 10.78
C CYS A 202 5.78 3.98 12.13
N ALA A 203 7.07 3.68 12.25
CA ALA A 203 7.70 3.18 13.47
C ALA A 203 7.56 4.18 14.62
N ASP A 204 7.81 5.47 14.39
CA ASP A 204 7.72 6.54 15.38
C ASP A 204 6.29 6.69 15.94
N THR A 205 5.24 6.49 15.12
CA THR A 205 3.86 6.52 15.63
C THR A 205 3.58 5.37 16.59
N ILE A 206 4.15 4.19 16.36
CA ILE A 206 4.00 3.02 17.24
C ILE A 206 4.73 3.27 18.56
N LEU A 207 5.98 3.73 18.50
CA LEU A 207 6.77 4.06 19.68
C LEU A 207 6.12 5.13 20.56
N ALA A 208 5.49 6.13 19.94
CA ALA A 208 4.90 7.24 20.65
C ALA A 208 3.53 6.93 21.28
N HIS A 209 2.79 5.94 20.79
CA HIS A 209 1.38 5.78 21.14
C HIS A 209 1.02 4.39 21.68
N SER A 210 1.74 3.32 21.35
CA SER A 210 1.46 2.00 21.89
C SER A 210 1.95 1.88 23.35
N PRO A 211 1.16 1.27 24.26
CA PRO A 211 1.57 1.02 25.63
C PRO A 211 2.48 -0.23 25.79
N VAL A 212 2.75 -0.95 24.71
CA VAL A 212 3.58 -2.17 24.74
C VAL A 212 5.03 -1.80 25.02
N GLU A 213 5.63 -2.44 26.02
CA GLU A 213 7.01 -2.17 26.42
C GLU A 213 8.03 -2.82 25.50
N GLY A 214 9.22 -2.22 25.36
CA GLY A 214 10.37 -2.76 24.63
C GLY A 214 10.24 -2.72 23.10
N LEU A 215 9.31 -1.93 22.58
CA LEU A 215 9.10 -1.79 21.12
C LEU A 215 10.33 -1.24 20.40
N GLU A 216 11.11 -0.36 21.03
CA GLU A 216 12.33 0.21 20.49
C GLU A 216 13.37 -0.85 20.11
N ARG A 217 13.34 -2.00 20.76
CA ARG A 217 14.24 -3.15 20.45
C ARG A 217 13.71 -4.04 19.35
N LYS A 218 12.38 -4.04 19.14
CA LYS A 218 11.68 -4.88 18.15
C LYS A 218 11.51 -4.18 16.80
N LEU A 219 11.42 -2.85 16.76
CA LEU A 219 11.11 -2.10 15.55
C LEU A 219 12.33 -1.96 14.64
N ARG A 220 12.11 -2.18 13.33
CA ARG A 220 13.06 -1.93 12.25
C ARG A 220 12.36 -1.26 11.08
N VAL A 221 13.06 -0.38 10.39
CA VAL A 221 12.55 0.24 9.16
C VAL A 221 12.98 -0.59 7.97
N LEU A 222 12.01 -1.16 7.25
CA LEU A 222 12.21 -1.92 6.02
C LEU A 222 11.46 -1.20 4.89
N PRO A 223 12.09 -0.27 4.15
CA PRO A 223 11.45 0.44 3.06
C PRO A 223 10.89 -0.52 2.02
N TYR A 224 9.65 -0.28 1.60
CA TYR A 224 9.02 -1.05 0.53
C TYR A 224 9.65 -0.75 -0.82
N CYS A 225 9.35 -1.60 -1.81
CA CYS A 225 9.74 -1.39 -3.20
C CYS A 225 8.51 -1.15 -4.08
N PHE A 226 8.71 -0.40 -5.17
CA PHE A 226 7.71 -0.34 -6.23
C PHE A 226 7.69 -1.64 -7.05
N ASP A 227 6.62 -1.87 -7.80
CA ASP A 227 6.47 -3.00 -8.70
C ASP A 227 7.36 -2.81 -9.94
N GLN A 228 8.51 -3.47 -9.96
CA GLN A 228 9.52 -3.27 -11.00
C GLN A 228 9.08 -3.79 -12.37
N ASP A 229 8.20 -4.78 -12.44
CA ASP A 229 7.63 -5.27 -13.69
C ASP A 229 6.76 -4.21 -14.37
N LEU A 230 6.09 -3.38 -13.59
CA LEU A 230 5.25 -2.30 -14.08
C LEU A 230 6.03 -0.99 -14.31
N PHE A 231 6.89 -0.61 -13.39
CA PHE A 231 7.52 0.73 -13.35
C PHE A 231 8.99 0.76 -13.75
N GLY A 232 9.64 -0.41 -13.86
CA GLY A 232 11.08 -0.48 -14.11
C GLY A 232 11.53 -0.03 -15.51
N ASN A 233 10.59 0.09 -16.45
CA ASN A 233 10.88 0.48 -17.84
C ASN A 233 10.20 1.81 -18.24
N VAL A 234 9.82 2.65 -17.29
CA VAL A 234 9.29 3.99 -17.59
C VAL A 234 10.43 4.85 -18.18
N PRO A 235 10.24 5.47 -19.36
CA PRO A 235 11.30 6.28 -19.96
C PRO A 235 11.58 7.53 -19.11
N PRO A 236 12.78 8.11 -19.22
CA PRO A 236 13.10 9.38 -18.59
C PRO A 236 12.08 10.46 -18.96
N PRO A 237 11.72 11.34 -18.03
CA PRO A 237 10.72 12.36 -18.26
C PRO A 237 11.24 13.40 -19.27
N ALA A 238 10.42 13.73 -20.26
CA ALA A 238 10.71 14.87 -21.13
C ALA A 238 10.55 16.21 -20.36
N PRO A 239 11.29 17.26 -20.75
CA PRO A 239 11.10 18.59 -20.18
C PRO A 239 9.64 19.05 -20.24
N VAL A 240 9.23 19.82 -19.23
CA VAL A 240 7.86 20.35 -19.16
C VAL A 240 7.68 21.47 -20.18
N ASP A 241 6.56 21.44 -20.90
CA ASP A 241 6.20 22.54 -21.80
C ASP A 241 6.09 23.86 -21.01
N ARG A 242 6.81 24.89 -21.47
CA ARG A 242 6.84 26.20 -20.80
C ARG A 242 5.53 26.98 -20.98
N ALA A 243 4.76 26.70 -22.02
CA ALA A 243 3.51 27.39 -22.33
C ALA A 243 2.26 26.64 -21.82
N GLY A 244 2.38 25.35 -21.52
CA GLY A 244 1.25 24.53 -21.07
C GLY A 244 1.08 24.46 -19.55
N PRO A 245 -0.03 23.92 -19.05
CA PRO A 245 -0.28 23.73 -17.63
C PRO A 245 0.66 22.70 -17.00
N VAL A 246 0.97 22.89 -15.71
CA VAL A 246 1.54 21.81 -14.90
C VAL A 246 0.45 20.78 -14.62
N ARG A 247 0.73 19.53 -14.97
CA ARG A 247 -0.19 18.43 -14.75
C ARG A 247 0.14 17.74 -13.43
N PHE A 248 -0.70 18.01 -12.42
CA PHE A 248 -0.63 17.40 -11.10
C PHE A 248 -1.43 16.10 -11.08
N LEU A 249 -0.98 15.15 -10.25
CA LEU A 249 -1.59 13.84 -10.11
C LEU A 249 -1.79 13.51 -8.63
N PHE A 250 -2.92 12.89 -8.31
CA PHE A 250 -3.19 12.21 -7.05
C PHE A 250 -3.54 10.74 -7.35
N VAL A 251 -2.89 9.79 -6.69
CA VAL A 251 -3.15 8.35 -6.90
C VAL A 251 -3.47 7.67 -5.59
N GLY A 252 -4.63 7.03 -5.50
CA GLY A 252 -5.05 6.24 -4.35
C GLY A 252 -6.47 6.48 -3.89
N TYR A 253 -6.79 6.09 -2.66
CA TYR A 253 -8.07 6.38 -2.03
C TYR A 253 -8.16 7.88 -1.72
N ALA A 254 -9.01 8.60 -2.47
CA ALA A 254 -9.15 10.04 -2.39
C ALA A 254 -10.04 10.44 -1.20
N GLY A 255 -9.53 10.32 0.02
CA GLY A 255 -10.20 10.62 1.29
C GLY A 255 -9.42 11.58 2.17
N ILE A 256 -10.06 12.04 3.25
CA ILE A 256 -9.51 13.03 4.21
C ILE A 256 -8.16 12.57 4.77
N ARG A 257 -8.01 11.28 5.11
CA ARG A 257 -6.76 10.73 5.62
C ARG A 257 -5.56 11.03 4.71
N LYS A 258 -5.80 11.06 3.40
CA LYS A 258 -4.78 11.36 2.37
C LYS A 258 -4.72 12.83 1.97
N GLY A 259 -5.44 13.71 2.67
CA GLY A 259 -5.41 15.14 2.45
C GLY A 259 -6.06 15.60 1.15
N ILE A 260 -7.01 14.83 0.60
CA ILE A 260 -7.64 15.16 -0.69
C ILE A 260 -8.31 16.54 -0.69
N GLN A 261 -8.87 16.99 0.45
CA GLN A 261 -9.48 18.30 0.58
C GLN A 261 -8.49 19.42 0.26
N HIS A 262 -7.25 19.29 0.72
CA HIS A 262 -6.20 20.28 0.46
C HIS A 262 -5.81 20.34 -1.02
N VAL A 263 -5.78 19.21 -1.69
CA VAL A 263 -5.49 19.13 -3.14
C VAL A 263 -6.61 19.76 -3.95
N LEU A 264 -7.87 19.47 -3.59
CA LEU A 264 -9.04 20.01 -4.28
C LEU A 264 -9.21 21.52 -4.05
N GLU A 265 -9.04 21.98 -2.81
CA GLU A 265 -9.13 23.42 -2.49
C GLU A 265 -7.93 24.21 -3.08
N ALA A 266 -6.76 23.59 -3.21
CA ALA A 266 -5.59 24.23 -3.84
C ALA A 266 -5.77 24.37 -5.35
N ILE A 267 -6.24 23.34 -6.06
CA ILE A 267 -6.43 23.39 -7.52
C ILE A 267 -7.54 24.38 -7.91
N GLU A 268 -8.56 24.58 -7.07
CA GLU A 268 -9.64 25.55 -7.30
C GLU A 268 -9.11 26.99 -7.32
N GLN A 269 -8.04 27.28 -6.59
CA GLN A 269 -7.39 28.60 -6.49
C GLN A 269 -6.35 28.86 -7.59
N LEU A 270 -6.05 27.87 -8.43
CA LEU A 270 -5.10 27.99 -9.54
C LEU A 270 -5.83 28.21 -10.87
N PRO A 271 -5.34 29.09 -11.76
CA PRO A 271 -5.88 29.23 -13.11
C PRO A 271 -5.82 27.90 -13.88
N SER A 272 -6.84 27.62 -14.69
CA SER A 272 -6.90 26.37 -15.48
C SER A 272 -5.83 26.31 -16.58
N GLU A 273 -5.38 27.46 -17.05
CA GLU A 273 -4.25 27.61 -17.98
C GLU A 273 -2.89 27.27 -17.38
N ASP A 274 -2.75 27.35 -16.05
CA ASP A 274 -1.51 27.10 -15.33
C ASP A 274 -1.40 25.71 -14.72
N ALA A 275 -2.55 25.12 -14.35
CA ALA A 275 -2.62 23.86 -13.62
C ALA A 275 -3.78 22.96 -14.01
N GLU A 276 -3.49 21.68 -14.19
CA GLU A 276 -4.44 20.57 -14.32
C GLU A 276 -4.27 19.58 -13.18
N LEU A 277 -5.35 18.97 -12.71
CA LEU A 277 -5.33 17.91 -11.72
C LEU A 277 -6.03 16.66 -12.24
N THR A 278 -5.35 15.52 -12.15
CA THR A 278 -5.97 14.20 -12.33
C THR A 278 -5.99 13.46 -11.00
N ILE A 279 -7.13 12.87 -10.65
CA ILE A 279 -7.30 12.00 -9.49
C ILE A 279 -7.58 10.59 -9.98
N VAL A 280 -6.77 9.63 -9.57
CA VAL A 280 -6.89 8.21 -9.93
C VAL A 280 -7.15 7.38 -8.67
N GLY A 281 -8.29 6.68 -8.65
CA GLY A 281 -8.63 5.77 -7.57
C GLY A 281 -10.06 5.93 -7.03
N GLN A 282 -10.33 5.27 -5.92
CA GLN A 282 -11.65 5.33 -5.31
C GLN A 282 -11.87 6.67 -4.60
N LEU A 283 -13.04 7.26 -4.81
CA LEU A 283 -13.46 8.46 -4.08
C LEU A 283 -13.83 8.11 -2.64
N GLY A 284 -13.13 8.73 -1.70
CA GLY A 284 -13.29 8.56 -0.25
C GLY A 284 -13.97 9.73 0.44
N ILE A 285 -14.65 10.60 -0.34
CA ILE A 285 -15.46 11.73 0.15
C ILE A 285 -16.86 11.66 -0.47
N PRO A 286 -17.87 12.32 0.12
CA PRO A 286 -19.22 12.34 -0.43
C PRO A 286 -19.25 12.94 -1.84
N ARG A 287 -20.01 12.31 -2.73
CA ARG A 287 -20.12 12.73 -4.13
C ARG A 287 -20.58 14.20 -4.27
N LYS A 288 -21.46 14.63 -3.38
CA LYS A 288 -21.96 16.01 -3.36
C LYS A 288 -20.85 17.04 -3.04
N VAL A 289 -19.84 16.66 -2.23
CA VAL A 289 -18.68 17.52 -1.95
C VAL A 289 -17.77 17.54 -3.17
N PHE A 290 -17.47 16.36 -3.74
CA PHE A 290 -16.64 16.25 -4.93
C PHE A 290 -17.21 17.02 -6.14
N ALA A 291 -18.54 17.06 -6.30
CA ALA A 291 -19.23 17.74 -7.41
C ALA A 291 -18.88 19.24 -7.51
N ARG A 292 -18.42 19.87 -6.43
CA ARG A 292 -17.96 21.28 -6.43
C ARG A 292 -16.70 21.48 -7.27
N PHE A 293 -15.93 20.43 -7.50
CA PHE A 293 -14.62 20.45 -8.15
C PHE A 293 -14.60 19.72 -9.50
N GLU A 294 -15.72 19.14 -9.93
CA GLU A 294 -15.78 18.28 -11.14
C GLU A 294 -15.29 19.00 -12.41
N ASP A 295 -15.53 20.30 -12.53
CA ASP A 295 -15.07 21.10 -13.68
C ASP A 295 -13.56 21.41 -13.66
N ARG A 296 -12.88 21.17 -12.52
CA ARG A 296 -11.46 21.47 -12.31
C ARG A 296 -10.58 20.21 -12.29
N VAL A 297 -11.18 19.02 -12.31
CA VAL A 297 -10.48 17.77 -12.03
C VAL A 297 -10.84 16.69 -13.03
N THR A 298 -9.84 16.03 -13.61
CA THR A 298 -10.05 14.76 -14.31
C THR A 298 -10.10 13.62 -13.31
N PHE A 299 -11.25 12.96 -13.16
CA PHE A 299 -11.43 11.87 -12.21
C PHE A 299 -11.50 10.51 -12.91
N LEU A 300 -10.60 9.59 -12.53
CA LEU A 300 -10.51 8.23 -13.02
C LEU A 300 -10.77 7.25 -11.85
N PRO A 301 -12.03 6.80 -11.65
CA PRO A 301 -12.45 6.10 -10.43
C PRO A 301 -11.84 4.70 -10.26
N SER A 302 -11.45 4.06 -11.33
CA SER A 302 -10.80 2.75 -11.31
C SER A 302 -10.12 2.51 -12.65
N VAL A 303 -8.82 2.27 -12.60
CA VAL A 303 -8.03 1.90 -13.78
C VAL A 303 -7.31 0.59 -13.51
N PRO A 304 -7.05 -0.23 -14.53
CA PRO A 304 -6.17 -1.39 -14.40
C PRO A 304 -4.79 -0.96 -13.89
N ARG A 305 -4.19 -1.74 -12.98
CA ARG A 305 -2.88 -1.41 -12.42
C ARG A 305 -1.81 -1.22 -13.51
N ALA A 306 -1.87 -2.00 -14.58
CA ALA A 306 -0.96 -1.89 -15.72
C ALA A 306 -1.05 -0.55 -16.49
N GLU A 307 -2.10 0.25 -16.30
CA GLU A 307 -2.26 1.56 -16.93
C GLU A 307 -1.66 2.70 -16.07
N ILE A 308 -1.40 2.46 -14.79
CA ILE A 308 -0.88 3.48 -13.86
C ILE A 308 0.46 4.09 -14.34
N PRO A 309 1.46 3.30 -14.80
CA PRO A 309 2.71 3.89 -15.30
C PRO A 309 2.50 4.85 -16.46
N ALA A 310 1.62 4.51 -17.41
CA ALA A 310 1.30 5.36 -18.54
C ALA A 310 0.54 6.64 -18.14
N ILE A 311 -0.26 6.58 -17.08
CA ILE A 311 -0.92 7.76 -16.50
C ILE A 311 0.14 8.63 -15.81
N MET A 312 0.98 8.07 -14.95
CA MET A 312 2.03 8.80 -14.25
C MET A 312 2.98 9.50 -15.24
N ALA A 313 3.44 8.80 -16.28
CA ALA A 313 4.34 9.35 -17.29
C ALA A 313 3.79 10.60 -18.05
N ARG A 314 2.46 10.82 -18.03
CA ARG A 314 1.82 12.00 -18.64
C ARG A 314 1.68 13.18 -17.70
N HIS A 315 2.03 13.03 -16.42
CA HIS A 315 1.95 14.06 -15.40
C HIS A 315 3.35 14.59 -15.02
N HIS A 316 3.38 15.65 -14.24
CA HIS A 316 4.62 16.32 -13.90
C HIS A 316 4.95 16.21 -12.41
N ALA A 317 3.92 16.25 -11.54
CA ALA A 317 4.10 16.13 -10.10
C ALA A 317 2.98 15.32 -9.46
N LEU A 318 3.34 14.55 -8.43
CA LEU A 318 2.40 13.84 -7.56
C LEU A 318 2.19 14.64 -6.28
N VAL A 319 0.92 14.91 -5.92
CA VAL A 319 0.56 15.70 -4.74
C VAL A 319 -0.07 14.79 -3.70
N PHE A 320 0.54 14.71 -2.51
CA PHE A 320 0.18 13.72 -1.50
C PHE A 320 0.29 14.26 -0.06
N PRO A 321 -0.55 15.26 0.33
CA PRO A 321 -0.52 15.90 1.64
C PRO A 321 -1.24 15.02 2.69
N SER A 322 -0.73 13.81 2.91
CA SER A 322 -1.34 12.80 3.75
C SER A 322 -1.21 13.13 5.23
N TYR A 323 -2.25 12.85 6.01
CA TYR A 323 -2.23 12.94 7.48
C TYR A 323 -1.68 11.68 8.14
N PHE A 324 -1.84 10.53 7.48
CA PHE A 324 -1.53 9.27 8.11
C PHE A 324 -1.38 8.13 7.09
N GLU A 325 -0.18 7.54 7.04
CA GLU A 325 0.19 6.38 6.22
C GLU A 325 1.15 5.47 6.98
N GLY A 326 1.53 4.35 6.39
CA GLY A 326 2.70 3.56 6.80
C GLY A 326 3.89 3.90 5.90
N SER A 327 3.71 3.72 4.59
CA SER A 327 4.59 4.15 3.51
C SER A 327 3.78 4.08 2.21
N ALA A 328 3.57 5.21 1.56
CA ALA A 328 2.70 5.30 0.40
C ALA A 328 3.43 4.80 -0.86
N LEU A 329 3.13 3.58 -1.31
CA LEU A 329 3.72 3.00 -2.53
C LEU A 329 3.56 3.88 -3.77
N SER A 330 2.47 4.66 -3.87
CA SER A 330 2.26 5.60 -4.97
C SER A 330 3.34 6.68 -5.08
N LEU A 331 4.02 7.03 -3.98
CA LEU A 331 5.16 7.94 -4.01
C LEU A 331 6.38 7.28 -4.66
N LEU A 332 6.67 6.03 -4.30
CA LEU A 332 7.77 5.24 -4.88
C LEU A 332 7.53 4.98 -6.39
N GLU A 333 6.28 4.68 -6.74
CA GLU A 333 5.82 4.55 -8.12
C GLU A 333 5.94 5.88 -8.90
N GLY A 334 5.63 6.99 -8.23
CA GLY A 334 5.81 8.35 -8.76
C GLY A 334 7.27 8.68 -9.05
N LEU A 335 8.19 8.39 -8.12
CA LEU A 335 9.63 8.53 -8.31
C LEU A 335 10.11 7.70 -9.52
N ALA A 336 9.73 6.42 -9.58
CA ALA A 336 10.09 5.53 -10.69
C ALA A 336 9.55 6.02 -12.05
N SER A 337 8.44 6.78 -12.02
CA SER A 337 7.83 7.39 -13.21
C SER A 337 8.37 8.78 -13.56
N GLY A 338 9.34 9.31 -12.80
CA GLY A 338 9.92 10.63 -13.04
C GLY A 338 8.96 11.78 -12.70
N LEU A 339 8.16 11.64 -11.63
CA LEU A 339 7.32 12.70 -11.09
C LEU A 339 8.04 13.46 -9.98
N ALA A 340 7.94 14.79 -9.98
CA ALA A 340 8.24 15.57 -8.79
C ALA A 340 7.23 15.24 -7.69
N LEU A 341 7.64 15.27 -6.42
CA LEU A 341 6.76 14.96 -5.29
C LEU A 341 6.43 16.24 -4.50
N ILE A 342 5.15 16.36 -4.11
CA ILE A 342 4.70 17.27 -3.06
C ILE A 342 4.04 16.38 -2.00
N GLN A 343 4.66 16.22 -0.83
CA GLN A 343 4.15 15.33 0.20
C GLN A 343 4.41 15.86 1.61
N THR A 344 3.72 15.30 2.59
CA THR A 344 3.98 15.49 4.02
C THR A 344 4.86 14.35 4.55
N PRO A 345 5.54 14.52 5.71
CA PRO A 345 6.30 13.46 6.36
C PRO A 345 5.46 12.21 6.64
N GLU A 346 4.18 12.39 6.99
CA GLU A 346 3.24 11.31 7.30
C GLU A 346 2.94 10.37 6.12
N ALA A 347 3.28 10.76 4.90
CA ALA A 347 3.17 9.91 3.72
C ALA A 347 4.27 8.82 3.67
N GLY A 348 5.32 8.97 4.46
CA GLY A 348 6.46 8.07 4.52
C GLY A 348 7.57 8.44 3.53
N ASN A 349 8.29 7.43 3.03
CA ASN A 349 9.40 7.61 2.12
C ASN A 349 8.96 8.20 0.77
N GLY A 350 9.85 8.93 0.11
CA GLY A 350 9.62 9.47 -1.23
C GLY A 350 10.41 10.74 -1.49
N VAL A 351 9.94 11.90 -1.01
CA VAL A 351 10.54 13.20 -1.30
C VAL A 351 11.90 13.37 -0.64
N THR A 352 12.82 13.95 -1.41
CA THR A 352 14.09 14.51 -0.95
C THR A 352 14.19 15.97 -1.42
N GLU A 353 15.22 16.71 -1.00
CA GLU A 353 15.50 18.07 -1.48
C GLU A 353 15.69 18.14 -3.00
N GLU A 354 16.09 17.01 -3.63
CA GLU A 354 16.36 16.89 -5.06
C GLU A 354 15.14 16.35 -5.87
N THR A 355 14.07 15.90 -5.22
CA THR A 355 12.95 15.23 -5.90
C THR A 355 11.60 15.90 -5.70
N GLY A 356 11.53 16.95 -4.86
CA GLY A 356 10.26 17.61 -4.64
C GLY A 356 10.22 18.57 -3.46
N ILE A 357 9.00 18.79 -2.97
CA ILE A 357 8.72 19.72 -1.86
C ILE A 357 8.11 18.93 -0.70
N LEU A 358 8.77 18.95 0.45
CA LEU A 358 8.25 18.44 1.70
C LEU A 358 7.40 19.53 2.37
N LEU A 359 6.12 19.23 2.60
CA LEU A 359 5.20 20.10 3.35
C LEU A 359 5.39 19.85 4.85
N ASP A 360 5.41 20.91 5.65
CA ASP A 360 5.54 20.77 7.11
C ASP A 360 4.36 20.02 7.75
N ARG A 361 3.18 20.13 7.15
CA ARG A 361 1.94 19.48 7.58
C ARG A 361 0.91 19.44 6.44
N PRO A 362 -0.14 18.61 6.54
CA PRO A 362 -1.28 18.66 5.61
C PRO A 362 -2.04 19.98 5.79
N ASP A 363 -2.03 20.82 4.74
CA ASP A 363 -2.60 22.18 4.81
C ASP A 363 -2.86 22.68 3.38
N THR A 364 -3.98 23.39 3.15
CA THR A 364 -4.36 23.89 1.83
C THR A 364 -3.41 24.96 1.32
N GLU A 365 -3.03 25.94 2.18
CA GLU A 365 -2.15 27.03 1.77
C GLU A 365 -0.72 26.54 1.46
N LEU A 366 -0.20 25.58 2.26
CA LEU A 366 1.09 24.95 1.98
C LEU A 366 1.06 24.13 0.69
N THR A 367 -0.02 23.38 0.46
CA THR A 367 -0.20 22.62 -0.79
C THR A 367 -0.29 23.54 -2.00
N LEU A 368 -1.07 24.63 -1.90
CA LEU A 368 -1.19 25.65 -2.94
C LEU A 368 0.15 26.32 -3.22
N ALA A 369 0.88 26.74 -2.18
CA ALA A 369 2.19 27.36 -2.31
C ALA A 369 3.19 26.42 -3.00
N ALA A 370 3.22 25.15 -2.65
CA ALA A 370 4.08 24.15 -3.29
C ALA A 370 3.72 23.93 -4.77
N MET A 371 2.41 23.86 -5.09
CA MET A 371 1.96 23.75 -6.48
C MET A 371 2.34 24.98 -7.30
N ARG A 372 2.15 26.20 -6.75
CA ARG A 372 2.59 27.46 -7.40
C ARG A 372 4.09 27.49 -7.62
N ALA A 373 4.90 27.08 -6.66
CA ALA A 373 6.35 27.06 -6.80
C ALA A 373 6.81 26.19 -7.99
N LEU A 374 6.11 25.07 -8.28
CA LEU A 374 6.40 24.25 -9.46
C LEU A 374 5.82 24.81 -10.77
N ILE A 375 4.77 25.63 -10.69
CA ILE A 375 4.21 26.35 -11.83
C ILE A 375 5.16 27.48 -12.24
N ASP A 376 5.64 28.25 -11.29
CA ASP A 376 6.45 29.45 -11.52
C ASP A 376 7.90 29.12 -11.90
N ASP A 377 8.44 27.98 -11.39
CA ASP A 377 9.81 27.55 -11.65
C ASP A 377 9.82 26.16 -12.35
N ARG A 378 9.71 26.20 -13.69
CA ARG A 378 9.73 24.98 -14.53
C ARG A 378 11.11 24.31 -14.60
N ASP A 379 12.17 25.05 -14.36
CA ASP A 379 13.53 24.51 -14.34
C ASP A 379 13.73 23.67 -13.08
N ARG A 380 13.24 24.14 -11.95
CA ARG A 380 13.19 23.38 -10.71
C ARG A 380 12.30 22.14 -10.83
N LEU A 381 11.14 22.25 -11.47
CA LEU A 381 10.26 21.12 -11.74
C LEU A 381 10.96 20.05 -12.59
N ASP A 382 11.62 20.46 -13.67
CA ASP A 382 12.37 19.54 -14.54
C ASP A 382 13.53 18.87 -13.80
N HIS A 383 14.24 19.64 -12.95
CA HIS A 383 15.30 19.10 -12.08
C HIS A 383 14.77 18.02 -11.15
N TYR A 384 13.68 18.28 -10.43
CA TYR A 384 13.05 17.30 -9.54
C TYR A 384 12.62 16.04 -10.28
N ARG A 385 12.04 16.17 -11.46
CA ARG A 385 11.61 15.06 -12.29
C ARG A 385 12.78 14.21 -12.80
N ALA A 386 13.87 14.86 -13.20
CA ALA A 386 15.08 14.17 -13.63
C ALA A 386 15.75 13.41 -12.48
N SER A 387 15.75 13.97 -11.25
CA SER A 387 16.32 13.34 -10.06
C SER A 387 15.45 12.20 -9.50
N ALA A 388 14.13 12.23 -9.76
CA ALA A 388 13.19 11.27 -9.18
C ALA A 388 13.52 9.81 -9.54
N GLN A 389 13.86 9.52 -10.80
CA GLN A 389 14.21 8.16 -11.22
C GLN A 389 15.53 7.66 -10.61
N ALA A 390 16.47 8.57 -10.33
CA ALA A 390 17.70 8.21 -9.63
C ALA A 390 17.40 7.85 -8.16
N GLU A 391 16.56 8.63 -7.48
CA GLU A 391 16.10 8.33 -6.12
C GLU A 391 15.32 7.02 -6.05
N ALA A 392 14.50 6.71 -7.05
CA ALA A 392 13.74 5.46 -7.13
C ALA A 392 14.63 4.21 -7.06
N GLN A 393 15.93 4.29 -7.41
CA GLN A 393 16.86 3.17 -7.29
C GLN A 393 17.04 2.69 -5.84
N ASN A 394 16.75 3.53 -4.85
CA ASN A 394 16.75 3.17 -3.44
C ASN A 394 15.55 2.28 -3.06
N TYR A 395 14.52 2.19 -3.92
CA TYR A 395 13.26 1.48 -3.69
C TYR A 395 12.97 0.40 -4.73
N THR A 396 14.01 -0.14 -5.35
CA THR A 396 13.90 -1.29 -6.27
C THR A 396 13.67 -2.58 -5.51
N PHE A 397 13.15 -3.60 -6.20
CA PHE A 397 13.01 -4.94 -5.63
C PHE A 397 14.36 -5.54 -5.20
N ALA A 398 15.43 -5.26 -5.97
CA ALA A 398 16.78 -5.70 -5.59
C ALA A 398 17.23 -5.13 -4.23
N ARG A 399 17.00 -3.81 -4.03
CA ARG A 399 17.31 -3.16 -2.75
C ARG A 399 16.44 -3.69 -1.61
N TYR A 400 15.16 -3.93 -1.86
CA TYR A 400 14.25 -4.53 -0.87
C TYR A 400 14.73 -5.92 -0.44
N ARG A 401 15.16 -6.76 -1.40
CA ARG A 401 15.74 -8.08 -1.12
C ARG A 401 17.04 -7.99 -0.32
N GLU A 402 17.93 -7.05 -0.64
CA GLU A 402 19.16 -6.78 0.14
C GLU A 402 18.81 -6.38 1.58
N ASN A 403 17.82 -5.51 1.77
CA ASN A 403 17.38 -5.10 3.09
C ASN A 403 16.76 -6.26 3.89
N ILE A 404 16.02 -7.17 3.24
CA ILE A 404 15.52 -8.39 3.88
C ILE A 404 16.69 -9.29 4.31
N ALA A 405 17.70 -9.47 3.47
CA ALA A 405 18.88 -10.24 3.86
C ALA A 405 19.57 -9.64 5.11
N ALA A 406 19.84 -8.34 5.09
CA ALA A 406 20.41 -7.62 6.23
C ALA A 406 19.53 -7.71 7.49
N LEU A 407 18.21 -7.67 7.35
CA LEU A 407 17.26 -7.86 8.45
C LEU A 407 17.42 -9.25 9.10
N LEU A 408 17.49 -10.30 8.28
CA LEU A 408 17.61 -11.69 8.76
C LEU A 408 18.98 -11.98 9.38
N ASP A 409 20.02 -11.26 8.97
CA ASP A 409 21.37 -11.33 9.53
C ASP A 409 21.54 -10.44 10.78
N GLY A 410 20.52 -9.63 11.13
CA GLY A 410 20.56 -8.69 12.25
C GLY A 410 21.38 -7.43 11.98
N GLU A 411 21.65 -7.11 10.73
CA GLU A 411 22.48 -5.98 10.27
C GLU A 411 21.64 -4.76 9.81
N LEU A 412 20.32 -4.90 9.69
CA LEU A 412 19.47 -3.77 9.30
C LEU A 412 19.45 -2.72 10.42
N PRO A 413 19.84 -1.46 10.16
CA PRO A 413 19.84 -0.41 11.16
C PRO A 413 18.41 -0.08 11.66
N ASP A 414 18.35 0.49 12.86
CA ASP A 414 17.11 0.91 13.53
C ASP A 414 16.36 2.04 12.78
#